data_5f7a35ffed1bdca958cf8dcea208a591
#
_entry.id   5f7a35ffed1bdca958cf8dcea208a591
#
_cell.length_a   1.000
_cell.length_b   1.000
_cell.length_c   1.000
_cell.angle_alpha   90.00
_cell.angle_beta   90.00
_cell.angle_gamma   90.00
#
_symmetry.space_group_name_H-M   'P 1'
#
loop_
_entity.id
_entity.type
_entity.pdbx_description
1 polymer ?
#
loop_
_entity_poly.entity_id
_entity_poly.type
_entity_poly.pdbx_seq_one_letter_code
_entity_poly.pdbx_strand_id
1 'polypeptide(L)'
;MYKRQVEKLSIEKNCHEEYLLYSTVERLATEEIMRSRNIYKGVCANVDFYSGFVYKMLGIPVELYTPLFAIARIAGWSAHRVEELINSNKIIRPAYLAVSSPQTYQALEER
;
A
#
# COMPACT_ATOMS: atom_id res chain seq x y z
N MET A 1 3.15 -6.64 -11.31
CA MET A 1 3.80 -7.94 -11.05
C MET A 1 3.02 -8.75 -10.04
N TYR A 2 2.74 -8.24 -8.87
CA TYR A 2 1.99 -8.89 -7.78
C TYR A 2 0.61 -9.43 -8.19
N LYS A 3 -0.23 -8.62 -8.87
CA LYS A 3 -1.58 -9.02 -9.31
C LYS A 3 -1.60 -10.27 -10.20
N ARG A 4 -0.63 -10.42 -11.12
CA ARG A 4 -0.50 -11.63 -11.96
C ARG A 4 -0.17 -12.89 -11.14
N GLN A 5 0.59 -12.74 -10.05
CA GLN A 5 0.91 -13.85 -9.16
C GLN A 5 -0.31 -14.29 -8.37
N VAL A 6 -1.11 -13.32 -7.89
CA VAL A 6 -2.37 -13.59 -7.20
C VAL A 6 -3.37 -14.31 -8.11
N GLU A 7 -3.50 -13.86 -9.37
CA GLU A 7 -4.34 -14.51 -10.38
C GLU A 7 -3.93 -15.97 -10.59
N LYS A 8 -2.64 -16.21 -10.80
CA LYS A 8 -2.09 -17.55 -11.01
C LYS A 8 -2.39 -18.47 -9.83
N LEU A 9 -2.11 -17.98 -8.61
CA LEU A 9 -2.39 -18.72 -7.39
C LEU A 9 -3.89 -19.01 -7.22
N SER A 10 -4.76 -18.07 -7.59
CA SER A 10 -6.21 -18.25 -7.49
C SER A 10 -6.73 -19.38 -8.40
N ILE A 11 -6.12 -19.54 -9.58
CA ILE A 11 -6.43 -20.65 -10.50
C ILE A 11 -5.95 -21.97 -9.88
N GLU A 12 -4.71 -22.02 -9.40
CA GLU A 12 -4.13 -23.20 -8.76
C GLU A 12 -4.91 -23.67 -7.52
N LYS A 13 -5.52 -22.73 -6.79
CA LYS A 13 -6.29 -22.98 -5.57
C LYS A 13 -7.80 -23.09 -5.80
N ASN A 14 -8.27 -23.09 -7.06
CA ASN A 14 -9.71 -23.11 -7.41
C ASN A 14 -10.53 -21.97 -6.79
N CYS A 15 -9.94 -20.78 -6.63
CA CYS A 15 -10.55 -19.57 -6.06
C CYS A 15 -10.63 -18.44 -7.09
N HIS A 16 -10.63 -18.75 -8.39
CA HIS A 16 -10.56 -17.74 -9.44
C HIS A 16 -11.78 -16.82 -9.50
N GLU A 17 -12.96 -17.30 -9.17
CA GLU A 17 -14.20 -16.47 -9.09
C GLU A 17 -14.04 -15.37 -8.03
N GLU A 18 -13.47 -15.71 -6.88
CA GLU A 18 -13.22 -14.73 -5.82
C GLU A 18 -12.16 -13.70 -6.27
N TYR A 19 -11.12 -14.12 -6.99
CA TYR A 19 -10.16 -13.18 -7.60
C TYR A 19 -10.85 -12.20 -8.56
N LEU A 20 -11.79 -12.66 -9.39
CA LEU A 20 -12.56 -11.80 -10.29
C LEU A 20 -13.39 -10.78 -9.51
N LEU A 21 -13.97 -11.16 -8.36
CA LEU A 21 -14.67 -10.25 -7.47
C LEU A 21 -13.72 -9.14 -6.95
N TYR A 22 -12.56 -9.52 -6.40
CA TYR A 22 -11.55 -8.55 -5.94
C TYR A 22 -11.12 -7.60 -7.06
N SER A 23 -10.84 -8.13 -8.24
CA SER A 23 -10.44 -7.33 -9.41
C SER A 23 -11.53 -6.37 -9.88
N THR A 24 -12.79 -6.79 -9.79
CA THR A 24 -13.95 -5.95 -10.12
C THR A 24 -14.13 -4.82 -9.10
N VAL A 25 -14.04 -5.15 -7.81
CA VAL A 25 -14.12 -4.16 -6.72
C VAL A 25 -12.98 -3.13 -6.86
N GLU A 26 -11.75 -3.58 -7.10
CA GLU A 26 -10.60 -2.67 -7.32
C GLU A 26 -10.89 -1.67 -8.44
N ARG A 27 -11.37 -2.14 -9.59
CA ARG A 27 -11.67 -1.28 -10.74
C ARG A 27 -12.81 -0.31 -10.44
N LEU A 28 -13.95 -0.82 -9.99
CA LEU A 28 -15.15 0.00 -9.76
C LEU A 28 -14.95 1.01 -8.61
N ALA A 29 -14.29 0.61 -7.52
CA ALA A 29 -14.00 1.50 -6.41
C ALA A 29 -13.05 2.63 -6.84
N THR A 30 -12.04 2.33 -7.64
CA THR A 30 -11.12 3.31 -8.19
C THR A 30 -11.85 4.33 -9.05
N GLU A 31 -12.68 3.87 -10.00
CA GLU A 31 -13.48 4.71 -10.88
C GLU A 31 -14.44 5.61 -10.08
N GLU A 32 -15.14 5.04 -9.10
CA GLU A 32 -16.12 5.78 -8.29
C GLU A 32 -15.46 6.80 -7.36
N ILE A 33 -14.34 6.47 -6.73
CA ILE A 33 -13.60 7.41 -5.88
C ILE A 33 -13.07 8.58 -6.70
N MET A 34 -12.51 8.31 -7.88
CA MET A 34 -12.02 9.36 -8.77
C MET A 34 -13.16 10.28 -9.21
N ARG A 35 -14.32 9.73 -9.56
CA ARG A 35 -15.51 10.47 -9.98
C ARG A 35 -16.09 11.31 -8.84
N SER A 36 -16.33 10.68 -7.68
CA SER A 36 -17.04 11.33 -6.56
C SER A 36 -16.20 12.40 -5.86
N ARG A 37 -14.87 12.26 -5.87
CA ARG A 37 -13.94 13.20 -5.22
C ARG A 37 -13.21 14.13 -6.18
N ASN A 38 -13.53 14.10 -7.47
CA ASN A 38 -12.85 14.89 -8.52
C ASN A 38 -11.31 14.74 -8.47
N ILE A 39 -10.82 13.50 -8.30
CA ILE A 39 -9.38 13.25 -8.21
C ILE A 39 -8.84 12.96 -9.61
N TYR A 40 -7.99 13.84 -10.13
CA TYR A 40 -7.39 13.72 -11.46
C TYR A 40 -6.06 12.96 -11.49
N LYS A 41 -5.43 12.76 -10.33
CA LYS A 41 -4.09 12.14 -10.23
C LYS A 41 -4.09 10.62 -10.32
N GLY A 42 -5.25 10.01 -10.48
CA GLY A 42 -5.41 8.58 -10.37
C GLY A 42 -5.40 8.07 -8.92
N VAL A 43 -6.16 7.02 -8.69
CA VAL A 43 -6.22 6.29 -7.42
C VAL A 43 -5.92 4.84 -7.72
N CYS A 44 -5.15 4.19 -6.90
CA CYS A 44 -4.91 2.75 -7.01
C CYS A 44 -5.12 2.07 -5.65
N ALA A 45 -5.47 0.80 -5.68
CA ALA A 45 -5.55 0.00 -4.47
C ALA A 45 -4.16 -0.13 -3.83
N ASN A 46 -4.12 -0.14 -2.50
CA ASN A 46 -2.91 -0.45 -1.77
C ASN A 46 -2.46 -1.89 -2.10
N VAL A 47 -1.16 -2.16 -2.03
CA VAL A 47 -0.59 -3.49 -2.19
C VAL A 47 -1.24 -4.52 -1.25
N ASP A 48 -1.67 -4.10 -0.08
CA ASP A 48 -2.32 -4.94 0.93
C ASP A 48 -3.76 -5.34 0.57
N PHE A 49 -4.35 -4.76 -0.47
CA PHE A 49 -5.71 -5.10 -0.91
C PHE A 49 -5.89 -6.59 -1.22
N TYR A 50 -4.87 -7.20 -1.83
CA TYR A 50 -4.86 -8.63 -2.14
C TYR A 50 -4.23 -9.51 -1.07
N SER A 51 -3.58 -8.95 -0.05
CA SER A 51 -2.82 -9.73 0.93
C SER A 51 -3.71 -10.68 1.72
N GLY A 52 -4.86 -10.22 2.19
CA GLY A 52 -5.81 -11.07 2.91
C GLY A 52 -6.33 -12.24 2.06
N PHE A 53 -6.59 -12.00 0.78
CA PHE A 53 -7.00 -13.03 -0.16
C PHE A 53 -5.90 -14.07 -0.38
N VAL A 54 -4.64 -13.63 -0.52
CA VAL A 54 -3.48 -14.54 -0.63
C VAL A 54 -3.34 -15.39 0.63
N TYR A 55 -3.44 -14.80 1.81
CA TYR A 55 -3.36 -15.54 3.08
C TYR A 55 -4.46 -16.58 3.21
N LYS A 56 -5.69 -16.24 2.81
CA LYS A 56 -6.81 -17.17 2.76
C LYS A 56 -6.49 -18.37 1.84
N MET A 57 -6.00 -18.13 0.62
CA MET A 57 -5.62 -19.18 -0.32
C MET A 57 -4.49 -20.09 0.21
N LEU A 58 -3.63 -19.54 1.05
CA LEU A 58 -2.55 -20.28 1.72
C LEU A 58 -3.01 -20.99 2.99
N GLY A 59 -4.29 -20.88 3.37
CA GLY A 59 -4.83 -21.52 4.57
C GLY A 59 -4.34 -20.89 5.89
N ILE A 60 -3.90 -19.65 5.85
CA ILE A 60 -3.45 -18.93 7.05
C ILE A 60 -4.69 -18.45 7.83
N PRO A 61 -4.79 -18.74 9.15
CA PRO A 61 -5.87 -18.24 9.98
C PRO A 61 -5.92 -16.70 10.01
N VAL A 62 -7.11 -16.12 10.04
CA VAL A 62 -7.32 -14.67 9.98
C VAL A 62 -6.62 -13.94 11.13
N GLU A 63 -6.57 -14.58 12.30
CA GLU A 63 -5.92 -14.06 13.51
C GLU A 63 -4.41 -13.80 13.31
N LEU A 64 -3.79 -14.47 12.35
CA LEU A 64 -2.37 -14.34 12.04
C LEU A 64 -2.06 -13.27 10.98
N TYR A 65 -3.05 -12.68 10.32
CA TYR A 65 -2.79 -11.71 9.23
C TYR A 65 -2.03 -10.48 9.73
N THR A 66 -2.49 -9.86 10.81
CA THR A 66 -1.79 -8.72 11.43
C THR A 66 -0.44 -9.10 12.03
N PRO A 67 -0.32 -10.21 12.81
CA PRO A 67 0.99 -10.69 13.28
C PRO A 67 2.01 -10.91 12.17
N LEU A 68 1.64 -11.44 11.02
CA LEU A 68 2.55 -11.62 9.88
C LEU A 68 3.13 -10.30 9.37
N PHE A 69 2.32 -9.25 9.30
CA PHE A 69 2.80 -7.91 8.96
C PHE A 69 3.77 -7.38 10.02
N ALA A 70 3.49 -7.60 11.31
CA ALA A 70 4.37 -7.18 12.39
C ALA A 70 5.71 -7.91 12.34
N ILE A 71 5.71 -9.23 12.14
CA ILE A 71 6.93 -10.04 12.00
C ILE A 71 7.79 -9.52 10.83
N ALA A 72 7.18 -9.25 9.69
CA ALA A 72 7.90 -8.73 8.52
C ALA A 72 8.54 -7.35 8.75
N ARG A 73 8.02 -6.57 9.68
CA ARG A 73 8.51 -5.22 10.00
C ARG A 73 9.39 -5.14 11.24
N ILE A 74 9.46 -6.18 12.05
CA ILE A 74 10.15 -6.12 13.36
C ILE A 74 11.63 -5.74 13.22
N ALA A 75 12.30 -6.22 12.18
CA ALA A 75 13.70 -5.88 11.91
C ALA A 75 13.88 -4.38 11.63
N GLY A 76 13.01 -3.80 10.79
CA GLY A 76 13.02 -2.36 10.50
C GLY A 76 12.65 -1.51 11.72
N TRP A 77 11.63 -1.91 12.47
CA TRP A 77 11.27 -1.22 13.71
C TRP A 77 12.38 -1.27 14.75
N SER A 78 13.07 -2.41 14.89
CA SER A 78 14.20 -2.55 15.79
C SER A 78 15.36 -1.66 15.39
N ALA A 79 15.68 -1.58 14.10
CA ALA A 79 16.71 -0.68 13.57
C ALA A 79 16.38 0.79 13.88
N HIS A 80 15.17 1.24 13.57
CA HIS A 80 14.72 2.59 13.90
C HIS A 80 14.73 2.87 15.41
N ARG A 81 14.35 1.89 16.23
CA ARG A 81 14.39 2.06 17.69
C ARG A 81 15.80 2.21 18.21
N VAL A 82 16.74 1.42 17.69
CA VAL A 82 18.16 1.56 18.06
C VAL A 82 18.69 2.92 17.65
N GLU A 83 18.40 3.36 16.42
CA GLU A 83 18.77 4.69 15.93
C GLU A 83 18.20 5.81 16.79
N GLU A 84 16.92 5.72 17.17
CA GLU A 84 16.27 6.68 18.07
C GLU A 84 16.96 6.75 19.44
N LEU A 85 17.29 5.59 20.04
CA LEU A 85 17.97 5.53 21.34
C LEU A 85 19.38 6.13 21.30
N ILE A 86 20.08 6.00 20.17
CA ILE A 86 21.42 6.57 20.01
C ILE A 86 21.35 8.09 19.78
N ASN A 87 20.41 8.54 18.95
CA ASN A 87 20.39 9.91 18.45
C ASN A 87 19.44 10.85 19.21
N SER A 88 18.43 10.32 19.90
CA SER A 88 17.40 11.15 20.51
C SER A 88 16.67 10.42 21.65
N ASN A 89 16.43 11.15 22.75
CA ASN A 89 15.58 10.69 23.83
C ASN A 89 14.12 11.17 23.68
N LYS A 90 13.74 11.71 22.52
CA LYS A 90 12.41 12.27 22.26
C LYS A 90 11.74 11.55 21.11
N ILE A 91 10.42 11.47 21.15
CA ILE A 91 9.63 10.98 20.01
C ILE A 91 9.83 11.91 18.83
N ILE A 92 10.37 11.37 17.74
CA ILE A 92 10.56 12.09 16.49
C ILE A 92 9.20 12.15 15.77
N ARG A 93 8.70 13.36 15.58
CA ARG A 93 7.53 13.63 14.73
C ARG A 93 8.03 14.30 13.45
N PRO A 94 8.26 13.57 12.36
CA PRO A 94 8.79 14.16 11.14
C PRO A 94 7.81 15.20 10.59
N ALA A 95 8.34 16.37 10.26
CA ALA A 95 7.64 17.39 9.51
C ALA A 95 8.42 17.68 8.24
N TYR A 96 7.71 17.82 7.13
CA TYR A 96 8.33 18.15 5.85
C TYR A 96 8.24 19.65 5.62
N LEU A 97 9.39 20.28 5.48
CA LEU A 97 9.50 21.67 5.09
C LEU A 97 10.26 21.74 3.76
N ALA A 98 9.69 22.43 2.79
CA ALA A 98 10.42 22.70 1.55
C ALA A 98 11.63 23.60 1.85
N VAL A 99 12.82 23.15 1.45
CA VAL A 99 14.07 23.91 1.64
C VAL A 99 14.21 25.01 0.59
N SER A 100 13.54 24.83 -0.56
CA SER A 100 13.47 25.83 -1.63
C SER A 100 12.37 26.84 -1.38
N SER A 101 12.61 28.10 -1.74
CA SER A 101 11.57 29.11 -1.76
C SER A 101 10.46 28.72 -2.73
N PRO A 102 9.19 29.10 -2.46
CA PRO A 102 8.11 28.92 -3.41
C PRO A 102 8.49 29.50 -4.78
N GLN A 103 8.38 28.68 -5.81
CA GLN A 103 8.64 29.10 -7.19
C GLN A 103 7.30 29.43 -7.86
N THR A 104 7.32 30.50 -8.66
CA THR A 104 6.16 30.84 -9.52
C THR A 104 6.04 29.75 -10.60
N TYR A 105 4.82 29.33 -10.89
CA TYR A 105 4.59 28.41 -11.99
C TYR A 105 5.00 29.06 -13.30
N GLN A 106 5.84 28.37 -14.07
CA GLN A 106 6.20 28.73 -15.44
C GLN A 106 5.60 27.69 -16.39
N ALA A 107 4.98 28.16 -17.46
CA ALA A 107 4.49 27.30 -18.51
C ALA A 107 5.64 26.53 -19.18
N LEU A 108 5.33 25.38 -19.77
CA LEU A 108 6.38 24.50 -20.35
C LEU A 108 7.14 25.20 -21.49
N GLU A 109 6.46 26.11 -22.22
CA GLU A 109 7.00 26.89 -23.32
C GLU A 109 7.95 28.03 -22.86
N GLU A 110 7.93 28.35 -21.55
CA GLU A 110 8.72 29.43 -20.95
C GLU A 110 9.88 28.94 -20.08
N ARG A 111 10.11 27.61 -20.05
CA ARG A 111 11.17 26.98 -19.25
C ARG A 111 12.47 26.81 -20.02
#